data_4dd4b5a3d1dee3319a858ad70b1508f9
#
_entry.id   4dd4b5a3d1dee3319a858ad70b1508f9
#
_cell.length_a   1.000
_cell.length_b   1.000
_cell.length_c   1.000
_cell.angle_alpha   90.00
_cell.angle_beta   90.00
_cell.angle_gamma   90.00
#
_symmetry.space_group_name_H-M   'P 1'
#
loop_
_entity.id
_entity.type
_entity.pdbx_description
1 polymer ?
#
loop_
_entity_poly.entity_id
_entity_poly.type
_entity_poly.pdbx_seq_one_letter_code
_entity_poly.pdbx_strand_id
1 'polypeptide(L)'
;MNQKAAILGAGESGTGAAILALRQGYSVFVSDSGKIRNPYKSTLDRYKIEWEEGTHSTERILEAGLVIKSPGIPEKAEILKEIREKGIPVISEIEFAARY
;
A
#
# COMPACT_ATOMS: atom_id res chain seq x y z
N MET A 1 -15.56 11.65 5.03
CA MET A 1 -14.61 11.37 3.96
C MET A 1 -13.66 10.27 4.40
N ASN A 2 -13.35 9.35 3.50
CA ASN A 2 -12.46 8.25 3.82
C ASN A 2 -11.00 8.71 3.76
N GLN A 3 -10.23 8.31 4.75
CA GLN A 3 -8.79 8.48 4.69
C GLN A 3 -8.23 7.55 3.63
N LYS A 4 -7.23 8.01 2.88
CA LYS A 4 -6.57 7.19 1.86
C LYS A 4 -5.36 6.49 2.44
N ALA A 5 -5.20 5.22 2.09
CA ALA A 5 -4.03 4.42 2.45
C ALA A 5 -3.38 3.89 1.18
N ALA A 6 -2.06 3.99 1.10
CA ALA A 6 -1.29 3.38 0.02
C ALA A 6 -0.54 2.18 0.58
N ILE A 7 -0.64 1.06 -0.11
CA ILE A 7 0.07 -0.16 0.26
C ILE A 7 1.23 -0.35 -0.70
N LEU A 8 2.44 -0.39 -0.19
CA LEU A 8 3.63 -0.62 -1.01
C LEU A 8 4.05 -2.08 -0.89
N GLY A 9 3.91 -2.81 -2.00
CA GLY A 9 4.16 -4.23 -2.06
C GLY A 9 2.87 -5.03 -2.01
N ALA A 10 2.67 -5.91 -2.99
CA ALA A 10 1.42 -6.64 -3.17
C ALA A 10 1.60 -8.15 -3.15
N GLY A 11 2.42 -8.64 -2.24
CA GLY A 11 2.51 -10.07 -1.94
C GLY A 11 1.37 -10.48 -1.02
N GLU A 12 1.53 -11.61 -0.37
CA GLU A 12 0.50 -12.14 0.53
C GLU A 12 0.16 -11.16 1.64
N SER A 13 1.16 -10.64 2.35
CA SER A 13 0.92 -9.76 3.48
C SER A 13 0.45 -8.37 3.05
N GLY A 14 0.95 -7.86 1.91
CA GLY A 14 0.49 -6.58 1.37
C GLY A 14 -0.96 -6.63 0.93
N THR A 15 -1.36 -7.71 0.29
CA THR A 15 -2.75 -7.92 -0.11
C THR A 15 -3.65 -8.03 1.12
N GLY A 16 -3.19 -8.75 2.15
CA GLY A 16 -3.91 -8.82 3.41
C GLY A 16 -4.09 -7.47 4.09
N ALA A 17 -3.03 -6.67 4.10
CA ALA A 17 -3.09 -5.33 4.67
C ALA A 17 -4.06 -4.44 3.89
N ALA A 18 -4.11 -4.59 2.56
CA ALA A 18 -5.04 -3.83 1.72
C ALA A 18 -6.50 -4.16 2.07
N ILE A 19 -6.80 -5.43 2.25
CA ILE A 19 -8.15 -5.86 2.62
C ILE A 19 -8.51 -5.33 4.01
N LEU A 20 -7.59 -5.43 4.96
CA LEU A 20 -7.82 -4.92 6.31
C LEU A 20 -8.09 -3.41 6.28
N ALA A 21 -7.29 -2.67 5.54
CA ALA A 21 -7.47 -1.22 5.41
C ALA A 21 -8.85 -0.89 4.82
N LEU A 22 -9.24 -1.63 3.78
CA LEU A 22 -10.56 -1.43 3.18
C LEU A 22 -11.67 -1.66 4.19
N ARG A 23 -11.57 -2.72 5.00
CA ARG A 23 -12.54 -3.02 6.04
C ARG A 23 -12.58 -1.98 7.14
N GLN A 24 -11.48 -1.29 7.37
CA GLN A 24 -11.41 -0.22 8.36
C GLN A 24 -11.85 1.14 7.81
N GLY A 25 -12.35 1.17 6.58
CA GLY A 25 -12.90 2.38 6.01
C GLY A 25 -11.96 3.22 5.18
N TYR A 26 -10.74 2.75 4.94
CA TYR A 26 -9.80 3.47 4.08
C TYR A 26 -10.17 3.31 2.61
N SER A 27 -9.86 4.33 1.83
CA SER A 27 -9.80 4.20 0.38
C SER A 27 -8.39 3.72 0.07
N VAL A 28 -8.25 2.59 -0.63
CA VAL A 28 -6.97 1.88 -0.73
C VAL A 28 -6.41 1.89 -2.14
N PHE A 29 -5.12 2.15 -2.25
CA PHE A 29 -4.37 2.03 -3.49
C PHE A 29 -3.14 1.17 -3.23
N VAL A 30 -2.93 0.14 -4.06
CA VAL A 30 -1.81 -0.79 -3.93
C VAL A 30 -0.82 -0.54 -5.05
N SER A 31 0.47 -0.43 -4.71
CA SER A 31 1.53 -0.18 -5.67
C SER A 31 2.68 -1.17 -5.47
N ASP A 32 3.15 -1.77 -6.56
CA ASP A 32 4.27 -2.71 -6.53
C ASP A 32 5.20 -2.40 -7.70
N SER A 33 6.48 -2.22 -7.42
CA SER A 33 7.46 -1.91 -8.48
C SER A 33 7.74 -3.12 -9.38
N GLY A 34 7.46 -4.33 -8.92
CA GLY A 34 7.55 -5.55 -9.71
C GLY A 34 6.18 -5.97 -10.22
N LYS A 35 6.08 -7.24 -10.61
CA LYS A 35 4.80 -7.80 -11.02
C LYS A 35 4.05 -8.38 -9.84
N ILE A 36 2.75 -8.14 -9.80
CA ILE A 36 1.88 -8.73 -8.78
C ILE A 36 1.43 -10.09 -9.31
N ARG A 37 1.53 -11.12 -8.48
CA ARG A 37 1.11 -12.46 -8.87
C ARG A 37 -0.40 -12.53 -9.07
N ASN A 38 -0.83 -13.38 -10.01
CA ASN A 38 -2.24 -13.50 -10.35
C ASN A 38 -3.20 -13.75 -9.18
N PRO A 39 -2.86 -14.65 -8.21
CA PRO A 39 -3.79 -14.83 -7.08
C PRO A 39 -4.07 -13.52 -6.33
N TYR A 40 -3.05 -12.68 -6.19
CA TYR A 40 -3.20 -11.40 -5.48
C TYR A 40 -3.94 -10.37 -6.32
N LYS A 41 -3.65 -10.32 -7.64
CA LYS A 41 -4.39 -9.45 -8.56
C LYS A 41 -5.88 -9.77 -8.53
N SER A 42 -6.21 -11.06 -8.62
CA SER A 42 -7.60 -11.50 -8.59
C SER A 42 -8.29 -11.11 -7.29
N THR A 43 -7.57 -11.23 -6.18
CA THR A 43 -8.10 -10.84 -4.88
C THR A 43 -8.36 -9.34 -4.80
N LEU A 44 -7.39 -8.53 -5.26
CA LEU A 44 -7.53 -7.08 -5.25
C LEU A 44 -8.72 -6.65 -6.13
N ASP A 45 -8.85 -7.26 -7.31
CA ASP A 45 -9.95 -6.96 -8.22
C ASP A 45 -11.30 -7.34 -7.61
N ARG A 46 -11.35 -8.47 -6.91
CA ARG A 46 -12.59 -8.92 -6.26
C ARG A 46 -13.08 -7.91 -5.23
N TYR A 47 -12.14 -7.29 -4.50
CA TYR A 47 -12.47 -6.27 -3.51
C TYR A 47 -12.57 -4.87 -4.10
N LYS A 48 -12.39 -4.75 -5.42
CA LYS A 48 -12.43 -3.47 -6.14
C LYS A 48 -11.36 -2.49 -5.63
N ILE A 49 -10.21 -3.02 -5.23
CA ILE A 49 -9.07 -2.22 -4.79
C ILE A 49 -8.23 -1.88 -6.01
N GLU A 50 -7.95 -0.60 -6.22
CA GLU A 50 -7.10 -0.16 -7.30
C GLU A 50 -5.64 -0.53 -7.03
N TRP A 51 -4.94 -0.93 -8.08
CA TRP A 51 -3.54 -1.32 -7.97
C TRP A 51 -2.77 -0.95 -9.23
N GLU A 52 -1.45 -0.87 -9.06
CA GLU A 52 -0.51 -0.73 -10.17
C GLU A 52 0.67 -1.66 -9.95
N GLU A 53 1.33 -2.04 -11.04
CA GLU A 53 2.53 -2.86 -10.98
C GLU A 53 3.58 -2.32 -11.93
N GLY A 54 4.86 -2.66 -11.68
CA GLY A 54 5.97 -2.26 -12.53
C GLY A 54 6.47 -0.85 -12.27
N THR A 55 5.83 -0.11 -11.40
CA THR A 55 6.23 1.25 -11.05
C THR A 55 5.52 1.69 -9.78
N HIS A 56 6.04 2.74 -9.17
CA HIS A 56 5.34 3.45 -8.09
C HIS A 56 4.96 4.83 -8.61
N SER A 57 3.66 5.06 -8.80
CA SER A 57 3.15 6.37 -9.20
C SER A 57 3.21 7.33 -8.02
N THR A 58 4.24 8.17 -8.01
CA THR A 58 4.49 9.09 -6.92
C THR A 58 3.27 9.95 -6.60
N GLU A 59 2.65 10.54 -7.62
CA GLU A 59 1.50 11.41 -7.42
C GLU A 59 0.36 10.70 -6.69
N ARG A 60 0.05 9.48 -7.07
CA ARG A 60 -1.04 8.74 -6.45
C ARG A 60 -0.71 8.33 -5.02
N ILE A 61 0.52 7.91 -4.80
CA ILE A 61 0.95 7.49 -3.47
C ILE A 61 0.96 8.68 -2.51
N LEU A 62 1.41 9.84 -2.97
CA LEU A 62 1.49 11.03 -2.13
C LEU A 62 0.12 11.64 -1.80
N GLU A 63 -0.96 11.16 -2.40
CA GLU A 63 -2.32 11.54 -2.01
C GLU A 63 -2.77 10.83 -0.73
N ALA A 64 -2.04 9.79 -0.33
CA ALA A 64 -2.42 9.02 0.85
C ALA A 64 -2.11 9.75 2.15
N GLY A 65 -2.91 9.50 3.16
CA GLY A 65 -2.65 9.98 4.51
C GLY A 65 -1.88 8.97 5.35
N LEU A 66 -1.75 7.75 4.86
CA LEU A 66 -1.03 6.67 5.54
C LEU A 66 -0.42 5.76 4.49
N VAL A 67 0.84 5.38 4.68
CA VAL A 67 1.51 4.42 3.81
C VAL A 67 1.85 3.18 4.63
N ILE A 68 1.46 2.02 4.12
CA ILE A 68 1.73 0.72 4.73
C ILE A 68 2.74 0.01 3.85
N LYS A 69 3.87 -0.34 4.42
CA LYS A 69 5.02 -0.80 3.67
C LYS A 69 5.30 -2.29 3.93
N SER A 70 5.54 -3.04 2.84
CA SER A 70 6.05 -4.39 2.93
C SER A 70 7.51 -4.37 3.41
N PRO A 71 7.95 -5.35 4.21
CA PRO A 71 9.36 -5.43 4.62
C PRO A 71 10.31 -5.62 3.44
N GLY A 72 9.82 -6.07 2.28
CA GLY A 72 10.65 -6.23 1.09
C GLY A 72 11.07 -4.91 0.43
N ILE A 73 10.47 -3.79 0.81
CA ILE A 73 10.84 -2.50 0.23
C ILE A 73 11.96 -1.86 1.06
N PRO A 74 13.13 -1.60 0.44
CA PRO A 74 14.24 -1.02 1.18
C PRO A 74 13.93 0.36 1.74
N GLU A 75 14.46 0.64 2.92
CA GLU A 75 14.31 1.98 3.53
C GLU A 75 14.93 3.08 2.67
N LYS A 76 15.89 2.72 1.81
CA LYS A 76 16.57 3.67 0.92
C LYS A 76 15.80 3.97 -0.35
N ALA A 77 14.68 3.29 -0.60
CA ALA A 77 13.92 3.49 -1.82
C ALA A 77 13.51 4.95 -1.99
N GLU A 78 13.64 5.46 -3.22
CA GLU A 78 13.33 6.86 -3.52
C GLU A 78 11.92 7.25 -3.10
N ILE A 79 10.96 6.35 -3.34
CA ILE A 79 9.55 6.64 -3.01
C ILE A 79 9.38 6.88 -1.50
N LEU A 80 10.14 6.17 -0.66
CA LEU A 80 10.04 6.37 0.78
C LEU A 80 10.59 7.72 1.22
N LYS A 81 11.63 8.21 0.56
CA LYS A 81 12.15 9.53 0.83
C LYS A 81 11.10 10.60 0.54
N GLU A 82 10.45 10.50 -0.61
CA GLU A 82 9.42 11.46 -1.01
C GLU A 82 8.22 11.43 -0.07
N ILE A 83 7.82 10.24 0.35
CA ILE A 83 6.71 10.08 1.30
C ILE A 83 7.05 10.75 2.63
N ARG A 84 8.27 10.53 3.13
CA ARG A 84 8.69 11.11 4.40
C ARG A 84 8.87 12.61 4.33
N GLU A 85 9.38 13.12 3.22
CA GLU A 85 9.51 14.55 3.01
C GLU A 85 8.16 15.26 3.04
N LYS A 86 7.12 14.58 2.57
CA LYS A 86 5.77 15.13 2.62
C LYS A 86 5.12 14.99 3.99
N GLY A 87 5.76 14.27 4.91
CA GLY A 87 5.23 14.11 6.26
C GLY A 87 4.16 13.03 6.40
N ILE A 88 4.04 12.13 5.42
CA ILE A 88 3.07 11.04 5.49
C ILE A 88 3.60 9.92 6.38
N PRO A 89 2.84 9.45 7.38
CA PRO A 89 3.27 8.34 8.22
C PRO A 89 3.49 7.06 7.39
N VAL A 90 4.59 6.36 7.70
CA VAL A 90 4.90 5.07 7.07
C VAL A 90 4.96 4.03 8.18
N ILE A 91 4.16 2.99 8.07
CA ILE A 91 4.18 1.89 9.04
C ILE A 91 4.30 0.56 8.31
N SER A 92 4.72 -0.47 9.04
CA SER A 92 4.80 -1.81 8.48
C SER A 92 3.42 -2.47 8.45
N GLU A 93 3.31 -3.54 7.66
CA GLU A 93 2.10 -4.35 7.61
C GLU A 93 1.77 -4.94 8.98
N ILE A 94 2.79 -5.38 9.71
CA ILE A 94 2.63 -5.96 11.04
C ILE A 94 2.10 -4.90 12.01
N GLU A 95 2.68 -3.72 11.94
CA GLU A 95 2.28 -2.60 12.79
C GLU A 95 0.83 -2.20 12.52
N PHE A 96 0.43 -2.18 11.26
CA PHE A 96 -0.95 -1.87 10.90
C PHE A 96 -1.91 -2.93 11.43
N ALA A 97 -1.58 -4.21 11.24
CA ALA A 97 -2.40 -5.31 11.73
C ALA A 97 -2.57 -5.27 13.25
N ALA A 98 -1.52 -4.88 13.96
CA ALA A 98 -1.55 -4.81 15.43
C ALA A 98 -2.51 -3.76 15.97
N ARG A 99 -2.94 -2.79 15.15
CA ARG A 99 -3.91 -1.77 15.58
C ARG A 99 -5.33 -2.33 15.66
N TYR A 100 -5.57 -3.42 15.00
CA TYR A 100 -6.89 -4.02 14.86
C TYR A 100 -6.89 -5.49 15.26
#